data_d15d855c2f6983cd54a5227ae68470fe
#
_entry.id   d15d855c2f6983cd54a5227ae68470fe
#
_cell.length_a   1.000
_cell.length_b   1.000
_cell.length_c   1.000
_cell.angle_alpha   90.00
_cell.angle_beta   90.00
_cell.angle_gamma   90.00
#
_symmetry.space_group_name_H-M   'P 1'
#
loop_
_entity.id
_entity.type
_entity.pdbx_description
1 polymer ?
#
loop_
_entity_poly.entity_id
_entity_poly.type
_entity_poly.pdbx_seq_one_letter_code
_entity_poly.pdbx_strand_id
1 'polypeptide(L)'
;KPYINCTAITTIHGGSAQRPEVIEAVRQAAYYHVNLDELMTAVGPRIAKLLDAEAAHVSSGAAGAVTCATLACVAGGDPEKIQQVPDTRGLKNEVVIPSWSRITYDQAIRSVGTRIVEVTTAADLRKSFGPKTAMAAGLIHMGERGNPFSLEDYVSTAHRHNVPVLIDAADGTPHRPNPFLRRGVDLVAYSGGKIVRGPQTAGLLLGRKDLIRAAFTNSAPHHTFARPLKVSKEEIIGTLAAVEYLVTKRNLDEEHNQYKFWYRHISDRITQVQGVKTEIFDAPRPGYYPEM
;
A
#
# COMPACT_ATOMS: atom_id res chain seq x y z
N LYS A 1 -4.97 30.25 0.05
CA LYS A 1 -6.37 30.08 -0.37
C LYS A 1 -6.60 28.60 -0.69
N PRO A 2 -7.71 28.00 -0.27
CA PRO A 2 -8.07 26.67 -0.76
C PRO A 2 -8.36 26.76 -2.28
N TYR A 3 -8.06 25.70 -3.00
CA TYR A 3 -8.41 25.57 -4.41
C TYR A 3 -9.28 24.33 -4.61
N ILE A 4 -10.01 24.29 -5.71
CA ILE A 4 -10.85 23.14 -6.07
C ILE A 4 -9.94 22.06 -6.64
N ASN A 5 -9.87 20.94 -5.94
CA ASN A 5 -9.08 19.79 -6.38
C ASN A 5 -9.91 18.91 -7.33
N CYS A 6 -9.52 18.89 -8.60
CA CYS A 6 -10.14 18.04 -9.63
C CYS A 6 -9.26 16.83 -10.02
N THR A 7 -8.17 16.57 -9.30
CA THR A 7 -7.21 15.50 -9.60
C THR A 7 -7.20 14.39 -8.54
N ALA A 8 -8.28 14.26 -7.81
CA ALA A 8 -8.50 13.23 -6.79
C ALA A 8 -7.42 13.18 -5.70
N ILE A 9 -6.84 12.00 -5.47
CA ILE A 9 -6.05 11.62 -4.29
C ILE A 9 -4.54 11.80 -4.46
N THR A 10 -4.09 12.62 -5.40
CA THR A 10 -2.66 12.81 -5.68
C THR A 10 -1.93 13.53 -4.54
N THR A 11 -0.72 13.10 -4.25
CA THR A 11 0.10 13.62 -3.13
C THR A 11 0.38 15.11 -3.26
N ILE A 12 0.62 15.62 -4.49
CA ILE A 12 0.91 17.04 -4.73
C ILE A 12 -0.22 17.98 -4.29
N HIS A 13 -1.45 17.45 -4.22
CA HIS A 13 -2.63 18.19 -3.80
C HIS A 13 -3.05 17.90 -2.35
N GLY A 14 -2.20 17.22 -1.59
CA GLY A 14 -2.45 16.90 -0.18
C GLY A 14 -3.22 15.59 0.05
N GLY A 15 -3.40 14.78 -0.98
CA GLY A 15 -4.16 13.52 -0.87
C GLY A 15 -5.65 13.75 -0.64
N SER A 16 -6.27 12.91 0.16
CA SER A 16 -7.69 13.03 0.53
C SER A 16 -7.89 13.93 1.76
N ALA A 17 -9.00 14.66 1.79
CA ALA A 17 -9.42 15.34 3.00
C ALA A 17 -9.72 14.33 4.12
N GLN A 18 -9.09 14.53 5.27
CA GLN A 18 -9.30 13.67 6.43
C GLN A 18 -10.72 13.83 7.01
N ARG A 19 -11.20 12.78 7.64
CA ARG A 19 -12.50 12.82 8.34
C ARG A 19 -12.34 13.50 9.70
N PRO A 20 -13.41 14.13 10.24
CA PRO A 20 -13.36 14.76 11.57
C PRO A 20 -12.86 13.82 12.67
N GLU A 21 -13.26 12.55 12.64
CA GLU A 21 -12.83 11.53 13.60
C GLU A 21 -11.32 11.28 13.54
N VAL A 22 -10.74 11.32 12.35
CA VAL A 22 -9.29 11.16 12.15
C VAL A 22 -8.54 12.38 12.67
N ILE A 23 -9.03 13.59 12.34
CA ILE A 23 -8.44 14.85 12.82
C ILE A 23 -8.46 14.90 14.36
N GLU A 24 -9.57 14.51 14.97
CA GLU A 24 -9.70 14.48 16.44
C GLU A 24 -8.74 13.44 17.05
N ALA A 25 -8.62 12.26 16.49
CA ALA A 25 -7.70 11.22 16.94
C ALA A 25 -6.23 11.70 16.88
N VAL A 26 -5.83 12.34 15.78
CA VAL A 26 -4.51 12.98 15.61
C VAL A 26 -4.28 14.06 16.67
N ARG A 27 -5.27 14.95 16.88
CA ARG A 27 -5.22 16.01 17.89
C ARG A 27 -5.05 15.44 19.30
N GLN A 28 -5.78 14.39 19.65
CA GLN A 28 -5.67 13.71 20.95
C GLN A 28 -4.27 13.10 21.14
N ALA A 29 -3.76 12.38 20.13
CA ALA A 29 -2.45 11.75 20.21
C ALA A 29 -1.31 12.75 20.42
N ALA A 30 -1.46 14.00 19.94
CA ALA A 30 -0.43 15.03 20.05
C ALA A 30 -0.11 15.44 21.50
N TYR A 31 -1.07 15.29 22.43
CA TYR A 31 -0.89 15.73 23.82
C TYR A 31 -0.08 14.76 24.69
N TYR A 32 0.18 13.53 24.24
CA TYR A 32 0.76 12.50 25.11
C TYR A 32 2.11 12.01 24.58
N HIS A 33 3.00 11.72 25.50
CA HIS A 33 4.20 10.94 25.21
C HIS A 33 3.85 9.45 25.27
N VAL A 34 4.38 8.69 24.33
CA VAL A 34 4.14 7.24 24.23
C VAL A 34 5.44 6.53 23.87
N ASN A 35 5.55 5.27 24.27
CA ASN A 35 6.54 4.36 23.70
C ASN A 35 6.03 3.91 22.32
N LEU A 36 6.80 4.17 21.26
CA LEU A 36 6.37 3.84 19.89
C LEU A 36 6.34 2.34 19.61
N ASP A 37 7.20 1.54 20.27
CA ASP A 37 7.16 0.08 20.14
C ASP A 37 5.88 -0.49 20.75
N GLU A 38 5.50 -0.03 21.95
CA GLU A 38 4.26 -0.43 22.60
C GLU A 38 3.05 0.01 21.77
N LEU A 39 3.07 1.25 21.29
CA LEU A 39 1.97 1.79 20.47
C LEU A 39 1.78 0.97 19.19
N MET A 40 2.86 0.69 18.46
CA MET A 40 2.78 -0.08 17.20
C MET A 40 2.35 -1.53 17.47
N THR A 41 2.82 -2.13 18.57
CA THR A 41 2.43 -3.47 19.00
C THR A 41 0.96 -3.55 19.41
N ALA A 42 0.37 -2.47 19.90
CA ALA A 42 -1.05 -2.40 20.23
C ALA A 42 -1.92 -2.11 18.99
N VAL A 43 -1.50 -1.16 18.14
CA VAL A 43 -2.27 -0.70 16.99
C VAL A 43 -2.27 -1.72 15.85
N GLY A 44 -1.13 -2.35 15.57
CA GLY A 44 -1.01 -3.32 14.46
C GLY A 44 -2.04 -4.44 14.52
N PRO A 45 -2.15 -5.20 15.64
CA PRO A 45 -3.16 -6.25 15.78
C PRO A 45 -4.61 -5.75 15.68
N ARG A 46 -4.89 -4.52 16.14
CA ARG A 46 -6.22 -3.93 16.04
C ARG A 46 -6.59 -3.63 14.57
N ILE A 47 -5.68 -3.05 13.80
CA ILE A 47 -5.86 -2.84 12.36
C ILE A 47 -6.01 -4.17 11.63
N ALA A 48 -5.17 -5.15 11.95
CA ALA A 48 -5.25 -6.49 11.36
C ALA A 48 -6.63 -7.13 11.58
N LYS A 49 -7.15 -7.09 12.80
CA LYS A 49 -8.50 -7.57 13.15
C LYS A 49 -9.60 -6.85 12.37
N LEU A 50 -9.49 -5.52 12.22
CA LEU A 50 -10.46 -4.71 11.48
C LEU A 50 -10.49 -5.08 9.99
N LEU A 51 -9.34 -5.38 9.40
CA LEU A 51 -9.19 -5.67 7.97
C LEU A 51 -9.13 -7.16 7.62
N ASP A 52 -9.39 -8.04 8.60
CA ASP A 52 -9.33 -9.50 8.43
C ASP A 52 -7.99 -9.97 7.83
N ALA A 53 -6.89 -9.44 8.37
CA ALA A 53 -5.53 -9.79 8.03
C ALA A 53 -4.82 -10.48 9.21
N GLU A 54 -3.75 -11.23 8.94
CA GLU A 54 -2.96 -11.90 9.98
C GLU A 54 -2.20 -10.90 10.85
N ALA A 55 -1.61 -9.88 10.21
CA ALA A 55 -0.90 -8.80 10.89
C ALA A 55 -0.94 -7.50 10.07
N ALA A 56 -0.63 -6.37 10.72
CA ALA A 56 -0.56 -5.06 10.10
C ALA A 56 0.57 -4.21 10.70
N HIS A 57 1.14 -3.33 9.87
CA HIS A 57 2.14 -2.34 10.25
C HIS A 57 1.79 -0.99 9.62
N VAL A 58 1.89 0.08 10.41
CA VAL A 58 1.75 1.46 9.90
C VAL A 58 3.12 1.97 9.47
N SER A 59 3.22 2.47 8.26
CA SER A 59 4.46 2.91 7.62
C SER A 59 4.36 4.36 7.10
N SER A 60 5.47 4.89 6.58
CA SER A 60 5.53 6.20 5.93
C SER A 60 5.06 6.10 4.48
N GLY A 61 3.75 6.19 4.28
CA GLY A 61 3.10 6.00 2.99
C GLY A 61 3.21 4.57 2.44
N ALA A 62 2.59 4.32 1.30
CA ALA A 62 2.71 3.02 0.61
C ALA A 62 4.15 2.75 0.17
N ALA A 63 4.88 3.77 -0.28
CA ALA A 63 6.29 3.61 -0.66
C ALA A 63 7.14 3.15 0.54
N GLY A 64 6.91 3.70 1.74
CA GLY A 64 7.53 3.23 2.98
C GLY A 64 7.12 1.80 3.32
N ALA A 65 5.85 1.42 3.11
CA ALA A 65 5.38 0.04 3.27
C ALA A 65 6.13 -0.93 2.34
N VAL A 66 6.27 -0.56 1.06
CA VAL A 66 7.03 -1.34 0.06
C VAL A 66 8.50 -1.47 0.44
N THR A 67 9.13 -0.39 0.92
CA THR A 67 10.52 -0.43 1.41
C THR A 67 10.66 -1.39 2.61
N CYS A 68 9.78 -1.26 3.61
CA CYS A 68 9.82 -2.13 4.80
C CYS A 68 9.52 -3.60 4.46
N ALA A 69 8.61 -3.86 3.51
CA ALA A 69 8.35 -5.20 2.99
C ALA A 69 9.58 -5.79 2.29
N THR A 70 10.27 -4.97 1.48
CA THR A 70 11.51 -5.41 0.80
C THR A 70 12.60 -5.73 1.81
N LEU A 71 12.80 -4.87 2.82
CA LEU A 71 13.75 -5.13 3.92
C LEU A 71 13.43 -6.41 4.67
N ALA A 72 12.15 -6.66 4.96
CA ALA A 72 11.70 -7.90 5.60
C ALA A 72 12.06 -9.15 4.77
N CYS A 73 11.97 -9.05 3.44
CA CYS A 73 12.30 -10.17 2.55
C CYS A 73 13.81 -10.35 2.33
N VAL A 74 14.61 -9.28 2.44
CA VAL A 74 16.08 -9.31 2.23
C VAL A 74 16.83 -9.61 3.51
N ALA A 75 16.55 -8.88 4.58
CA ALA A 75 17.26 -8.95 5.86
C ALA A 75 16.53 -9.81 6.92
N GLY A 76 15.20 -9.96 6.77
CA GLY A 76 14.40 -10.62 7.81
C GLY A 76 14.47 -9.88 9.13
N GLY A 77 14.54 -10.65 10.23
CA GLY A 77 14.77 -10.13 11.59
C GLY A 77 16.22 -10.32 12.07
N ASP A 78 17.15 -10.61 11.19
CA ASP A 78 18.55 -10.87 11.51
C ASP A 78 19.30 -9.53 11.73
N PRO A 79 19.83 -9.25 12.93
CA PRO A 79 20.46 -7.97 13.25
C PRO A 79 21.66 -7.63 12.35
N GLU A 80 22.46 -8.61 11.96
CA GLU A 80 23.64 -8.39 11.11
C GLU A 80 23.22 -7.98 9.70
N LYS A 81 22.24 -8.67 9.12
CA LYS A 81 21.69 -8.34 7.79
C LYS A 81 20.96 -6.99 7.79
N ILE A 82 20.24 -6.66 8.87
CA ILE A 82 19.59 -5.37 9.06
C ILE A 82 20.61 -4.23 9.02
N GLN A 83 21.76 -4.39 9.65
CA GLN A 83 22.83 -3.39 9.63
C GLN A 83 23.64 -3.39 8.33
N GLN A 84 23.67 -4.51 7.61
CA GLN A 84 24.41 -4.62 6.35
C GLN A 84 23.71 -3.87 5.20
N VAL A 85 22.37 -3.89 5.12
CA VAL A 85 21.64 -3.21 4.03
C VAL A 85 21.92 -1.71 4.05
N PRO A 86 22.08 -1.06 2.89
CA PRO A 86 21.77 -1.50 1.54
C PRO A 86 22.85 -2.31 0.82
N ASP A 87 23.94 -2.71 1.49
CA ASP A 87 24.88 -3.65 0.93
C ASP A 87 24.29 -5.06 0.96
N THR A 88 23.81 -5.54 -0.17
CA THR A 88 23.14 -6.85 -0.29
C THR A 88 24.07 -7.98 -0.73
N ARG A 89 25.40 -7.81 -0.64
CA ARG A 89 26.38 -8.87 -0.95
C ARG A 89 26.16 -10.08 -0.05
N GLY A 90 26.02 -11.26 -0.63
CA GLY A 90 25.73 -12.48 0.11
C GLY A 90 24.26 -12.67 0.55
N LEU A 91 23.41 -11.68 0.37
CA LEU A 91 21.96 -11.75 0.66
C LEU A 91 21.15 -12.08 -0.61
N LYS A 92 19.93 -12.53 -0.41
CA LYS A 92 18.94 -12.54 -1.49
C LYS A 92 18.63 -11.10 -1.88
N ASN A 93 18.79 -10.73 -3.14
CA ASN A 93 18.67 -9.35 -3.58
C ASN A 93 17.98 -9.16 -4.94
N GLU A 94 17.33 -10.21 -5.43
CA GLU A 94 16.55 -10.13 -6.65
C GLU A 94 15.08 -10.01 -6.32
N VAL A 95 14.39 -9.11 -7.02
CA VAL A 95 12.94 -8.95 -6.92
C VAL A 95 12.33 -9.15 -8.30
N VAL A 96 11.49 -10.17 -8.43
CA VAL A 96 10.78 -10.46 -9.68
C VAL A 96 9.59 -9.53 -9.81
N ILE A 97 9.49 -8.81 -10.94
CA ILE A 97 8.38 -7.86 -11.21
C ILE A 97 7.89 -8.02 -12.65
N PRO A 98 6.58 -8.15 -12.90
CA PRO A 98 6.03 -8.11 -14.24
C PRO A 98 6.29 -6.77 -14.94
N SER A 99 6.61 -6.78 -16.23
CA SER A 99 6.94 -5.57 -17.00
C SER A 99 5.83 -4.50 -16.94
N TRP A 100 4.56 -4.91 -16.95
CA TRP A 100 3.41 -4.00 -16.81
C TRP A 100 3.15 -3.51 -15.36
N SER A 101 3.88 -4.03 -14.38
CA SER A 101 3.88 -3.55 -13.00
C SER A 101 5.08 -2.63 -12.69
N ARG A 102 5.91 -2.30 -13.70
CA ARG A 102 7.03 -1.38 -13.54
C ARG A 102 6.54 0.06 -13.52
N ILE A 103 6.84 0.76 -12.43
CA ILE A 103 6.50 2.17 -12.22
C ILE A 103 7.65 2.89 -11.51
N THR A 104 7.61 4.22 -11.49
CA THR A 104 8.62 5.03 -10.81
C THR A 104 8.80 4.65 -9.33
N TYR A 105 7.75 4.20 -8.66
CA TYR A 105 7.79 3.79 -7.25
C TYR A 105 8.53 2.49 -6.98
N ASP A 106 8.97 1.74 -7.99
CA ASP A 106 9.88 0.61 -7.80
C ASP A 106 11.24 1.03 -7.22
N GLN A 107 11.51 2.34 -7.18
CA GLN A 107 12.64 2.90 -6.43
C GLN A 107 12.59 2.52 -4.95
N ALA A 108 11.43 2.39 -4.36
CA ALA A 108 11.27 1.93 -2.97
C ALA A 108 11.85 0.51 -2.75
N ILE A 109 11.78 -0.34 -3.78
CA ILE A 109 12.38 -1.68 -3.80
C ILE A 109 13.90 -1.58 -4.02
N ARG A 110 14.31 -0.84 -5.06
CA ARG A 110 15.73 -0.74 -5.46
C ARG A 110 16.61 -0.02 -4.44
N SER A 111 16.04 0.93 -3.68
CA SER A 111 16.76 1.66 -2.63
C SER A 111 17.37 0.76 -1.55
N VAL A 112 16.77 -0.41 -1.32
CA VAL A 112 17.25 -1.40 -0.36
C VAL A 112 18.53 -2.13 -0.85
N GLY A 113 19.00 -1.84 -2.05
CA GLY A 113 20.15 -2.51 -2.67
C GLY A 113 19.77 -3.74 -3.50
N THR A 114 18.48 -3.90 -3.80
CA THR A 114 17.99 -5.00 -4.64
C THR A 114 18.05 -4.64 -6.13
N ARG A 115 18.05 -5.67 -6.98
CA ARG A 115 17.87 -5.55 -8.42
C ARG A 115 16.55 -6.18 -8.88
N ILE A 116 15.95 -5.58 -9.89
CA ILE A 116 14.70 -6.09 -10.46
C ILE A 116 15.02 -7.12 -11.54
N VAL A 117 14.31 -8.23 -11.46
CA VAL A 117 14.23 -9.25 -12.52
C VAL A 117 12.86 -9.08 -13.18
N GLU A 118 12.87 -8.49 -14.36
CA GLU A 118 11.65 -8.20 -15.09
C GLU A 118 11.16 -9.44 -15.86
N VAL A 119 9.85 -9.70 -15.83
CA VAL A 119 9.20 -10.81 -16.52
C VAL A 119 8.05 -10.30 -17.38
N THR A 120 7.98 -10.79 -18.62
CA THR A 120 6.95 -10.34 -19.58
C THR A 120 6.00 -11.47 -19.96
N THR A 121 6.47 -12.71 -19.94
CA THR A 121 5.68 -13.88 -20.34
C THR A 121 5.56 -14.90 -19.20
N ALA A 122 4.60 -15.82 -19.30
CA ALA A 122 4.52 -16.96 -18.39
C ALA A 122 5.75 -17.88 -18.47
N ALA A 123 6.47 -17.90 -19.58
CA ALA A 123 7.71 -18.64 -19.72
C ALA A 123 8.86 -17.97 -18.94
N ASP A 124 8.95 -16.62 -19.00
CA ASP A 124 9.93 -15.85 -18.23
C ASP A 124 9.66 -16.02 -16.73
N LEU A 125 8.38 -15.93 -16.32
CA LEU A 125 7.98 -16.11 -14.93
C LEU A 125 8.49 -17.43 -14.36
N ARG A 126 8.34 -18.53 -15.06
CA ARG A 126 8.78 -19.86 -14.62
C ARG A 126 10.30 -19.99 -14.43
N LYS A 127 11.09 -19.15 -15.10
CA LYS A 127 12.56 -19.19 -15.10
C LYS A 127 13.19 -18.12 -14.20
N SER A 128 12.39 -17.16 -13.70
CA SER A 128 12.90 -15.96 -13.01
C SER A 128 13.26 -16.17 -11.56
N PHE A 129 12.77 -17.25 -10.94
CA PHE A 129 13.00 -17.51 -9.53
C PHE A 129 14.25 -18.37 -9.32
N GLY A 130 15.14 -17.91 -8.44
CA GLY A 130 16.39 -18.58 -8.13
C GLY A 130 16.86 -18.35 -6.69
N PRO A 131 18.06 -18.85 -6.34
CA PRO A 131 18.59 -18.74 -4.96
C PRO A 131 18.77 -17.32 -4.46
N LYS A 132 18.88 -16.34 -5.38
CA LYS A 132 19.03 -14.92 -5.06
C LYS A 132 17.69 -14.17 -4.98
N THR A 133 16.56 -14.81 -5.29
CA THR A 133 15.26 -14.15 -5.28
C THR A 133 14.79 -13.96 -3.84
N ALA A 134 14.62 -12.71 -3.44
CA ALA A 134 14.14 -12.29 -2.12
C ALA A 134 12.62 -12.16 -2.08
N MET A 135 12.01 -11.61 -3.15
CA MET A 135 10.61 -11.26 -3.20
C MET A 135 10.10 -11.26 -4.65
N ALA A 136 8.82 -11.49 -4.81
CA ALA A 136 8.06 -11.16 -6.01
C ALA A 136 7.19 -9.94 -5.70
N ALA A 137 7.10 -8.96 -6.60
CA ALA A 137 6.29 -7.77 -6.38
C ALA A 137 5.45 -7.42 -7.62
N GLY A 138 4.27 -6.85 -7.40
CA GLY A 138 3.38 -6.42 -8.47
C GLY A 138 2.46 -5.29 -8.01
N LEU A 139 1.75 -4.70 -8.96
CA LEU A 139 0.75 -3.68 -8.69
C LEU A 139 -0.63 -4.29 -8.52
N ILE A 140 -1.55 -3.50 -8.00
CA ILE A 140 -2.97 -3.83 -7.83
C ILE A 140 -3.64 -4.40 -9.10
N HIS A 141 -3.10 -4.08 -10.28
CA HIS A 141 -3.58 -4.57 -11.58
C HIS A 141 -3.19 -6.02 -11.91
N MET A 142 -2.42 -6.66 -11.02
CA MET A 142 -2.09 -8.07 -11.18
C MET A 142 -3.37 -8.93 -11.22
N GLY A 143 -3.56 -9.65 -12.28
CA GLY A 143 -4.73 -10.52 -12.46
C GLY A 143 -5.90 -9.88 -13.22
N GLU A 144 -5.71 -8.72 -13.86
CA GLU A 144 -6.66 -8.20 -14.84
C GLU A 144 -6.66 -9.03 -16.12
N ARG A 145 -7.81 -9.00 -16.82
CA ARG A 145 -7.93 -9.65 -18.13
C ARG A 145 -6.92 -9.06 -19.10
N GLY A 146 -6.22 -9.94 -19.83
CA GLY A 146 -5.23 -9.54 -20.83
C GLY A 146 -3.78 -9.58 -20.35
N ASN A 147 -3.55 -9.75 -19.05
CA ASN A 147 -2.19 -10.00 -18.54
C ASN A 147 -1.68 -11.38 -19.01
N PRO A 148 -0.37 -11.52 -19.31
CA PRO A 148 0.24 -12.78 -19.80
C PRO A 148 0.13 -13.96 -18.82
N PHE A 149 -0.13 -13.70 -17.55
CA PHE A 149 -0.37 -14.70 -16.50
C PHE A 149 -1.26 -14.10 -15.40
N SER A 150 -1.96 -14.98 -14.69
CA SER A 150 -2.86 -14.61 -13.60
C SER A 150 -2.10 -14.29 -12.31
N LEU A 151 -2.77 -13.65 -11.32
CA LEU A 151 -2.22 -13.48 -9.99
C LEU A 151 -1.95 -14.83 -9.31
N GLU A 152 -2.83 -15.81 -9.51
CA GLU A 152 -2.69 -17.17 -8.98
C GLU A 152 -1.45 -17.88 -9.55
N ASP A 153 -1.19 -17.75 -10.84
CA ASP A 153 0.04 -18.29 -11.45
C ASP A 153 1.29 -17.62 -10.89
N TYR A 154 1.23 -16.31 -10.68
CA TYR A 154 2.33 -15.54 -10.12
C TYR A 154 2.63 -15.96 -8.67
N VAL A 155 1.60 -15.98 -7.81
CA VAL A 155 1.71 -16.41 -6.42
C VAL A 155 2.19 -17.85 -6.31
N SER A 156 1.53 -18.78 -7.03
CA SER A 156 1.89 -20.20 -6.96
C SER A 156 3.30 -20.48 -7.47
N THR A 157 3.77 -19.72 -8.46
CA THR A 157 5.14 -19.87 -8.97
C THR A 157 6.15 -19.36 -7.94
N ALA A 158 5.93 -18.19 -7.34
CA ALA A 158 6.78 -17.66 -6.28
C ALA A 158 6.86 -18.60 -5.07
N HIS A 159 5.69 -19.11 -4.63
CA HIS A 159 5.62 -20.00 -3.45
C HIS A 159 6.33 -21.35 -3.66
N ARG A 160 6.35 -21.91 -4.89
CA ARG A 160 7.15 -23.10 -5.18
C ARG A 160 8.65 -22.90 -4.94
N HIS A 161 9.11 -21.65 -4.95
CA HIS A 161 10.50 -21.28 -4.67
C HIS A 161 10.67 -20.68 -3.25
N ASN A 162 9.66 -20.76 -2.39
CA ASN A 162 9.64 -20.14 -1.05
C ASN A 162 9.92 -18.62 -1.10
N VAL A 163 9.40 -17.94 -2.12
CA VAL A 163 9.52 -16.50 -2.31
C VAL A 163 8.19 -15.84 -1.98
N PRO A 164 8.16 -14.86 -1.05
CA PRO A 164 6.96 -14.11 -0.72
C PRO A 164 6.55 -13.15 -1.83
N VAL A 165 5.25 -12.88 -1.92
CA VAL A 165 4.64 -11.98 -2.91
C VAL A 165 4.09 -10.73 -2.22
N LEU A 166 4.49 -9.55 -2.72
CA LEU A 166 3.98 -8.24 -2.34
C LEU A 166 3.11 -7.67 -3.46
N ILE A 167 1.94 -7.14 -3.12
CA ILE A 167 1.15 -6.28 -4.02
C ILE A 167 1.14 -4.84 -3.50
N ASP A 168 1.57 -3.91 -4.33
CA ASP A 168 1.38 -2.49 -4.11
C ASP A 168 -0.03 -2.09 -4.59
N ALA A 169 -0.89 -1.85 -3.63
CA ALA A 169 -2.27 -1.41 -3.81
C ALA A 169 -2.47 0.01 -3.25
N ALA A 170 -1.48 0.90 -3.44
CA ALA A 170 -1.45 2.24 -2.85
C ALA A 170 -2.70 3.07 -3.10
N ASP A 171 -3.34 2.90 -4.24
CA ASP A 171 -4.56 3.61 -4.66
C ASP A 171 -5.84 2.77 -4.46
N GLY A 172 -5.72 1.58 -3.90
CA GLY A 172 -6.83 0.67 -3.63
C GLY A 172 -7.48 0.86 -2.26
N THR A 173 -8.64 0.23 -2.10
CA THR A 173 -9.35 0.12 -0.83
C THR A 173 -8.91 -1.16 -0.10
N PRO A 174 -8.50 -1.08 1.17
CA PRO A 174 -8.27 -2.28 1.97
C PRO A 174 -9.62 -2.92 2.37
N HIS A 175 -10.21 -3.65 1.43
CA HIS A 175 -11.47 -4.36 1.65
C HIS A 175 -11.35 -5.44 2.73
N ARG A 176 -12.50 -5.81 3.31
CA ARG A 176 -12.65 -6.91 4.23
C ARG A 176 -13.68 -7.92 3.69
N PRO A 177 -13.28 -9.16 3.40
CA PRO A 177 -11.91 -9.70 3.42
C PRO A 177 -11.01 -9.09 2.33
N ASN A 178 -9.70 -9.10 2.59
CA ASN A 178 -8.76 -8.56 1.62
C ASN A 178 -8.65 -9.46 0.38
N PRO A 179 -8.90 -8.93 -0.84
CA PRO A 179 -8.98 -9.75 -2.05
C PRO A 179 -7.63 -10.34 -2.48
N PHE A 180 -6.51 -9.70 -2.14
CA PHE A 180 -5.18 -10.19 -2.47
C PHE A 180 -4.71 -11.25 -1.49
N LEU A 181 -4.86 -11.01 -0.18
CA LEU A 181 -4.50 -11.99 0.85
C LEU A 181 -5.28 -13.30 0.69
N ARG A 182 -6.56 -13.22 0.31
CA ARG A 182 -7.38 -14.42 0.02
C ARG A 182 -6.92 -15.21 -1.19
N ARG A 183 -6.18 -14.58 -2.09
CA ARG A 183 -5.59 -15.21 -3.28
C ARG A 183 -4.14 -15.64 -3.06
N GLY A 184 -3.69 -15.66 -1.79
CA GLY A 184 -2.38 -16.16 -1.38
C GLY A 184 -1.25 -15.14 -1.45
N VAL A 185 -1.52 -13.86 -1.69
CA VAL A 185 -0.50 -12.81 -1.58
C VAL A 185 -0.04 -12.70 -0.13
N ASP A 186 1.27 -12.59 0.09
CA ASP A 186 1.85 -12.57 1.44
C ASP A 186 1.79 -11.19 2.08
N LEU A 187 1.95 -10.14 1.30
CA LEU A 187 1.97 -8.74 1.76
C LEU A 187 1.20 -7.83 0.80
N VAL A 188 0.46 -6.88 1.35
CA VAL A 188 -0.23 -5.84 0.56
C VAL A 188 0.04 -4.47 1.17
N ALA A 189 0.50 -3.52 0.34
CA ALA A 189 0.78 -2.15 0.74
C ALA A 189 -0.35 -1.19 0.30
N TYR A 190 -0.81 -0.32 1.21
CA TYR A 190 -1.82 0.71 0.94
C TYR A 190 -1.33 2.08 1.37
N SER A 191 -1.82 3.13 0.70
CA SER A 191 -1.62 4.51 1.16
C SER A 191 -2.71 4.91 2.15
N GLY A 192 -2.30 5.39 3.32
CA GLY A 192 -3.24 5.88 4.35
C GLY A 192 -3.93 7.19 3.96
N GLY A 193 -3.25 8.05 3.20
CA GLY A 193 -3.75 9.37 2.80
C GLY A 193 -4.58 9.40 1.50
N LYS A 194 -4.87 8.24 0.92
CA LYS A 194 -5.70 8.13 -0.29
C LYS A 194 -7.12 7.70 0.09
N ILE A 195 -7.58 6.54 -0.40
CA ILE A 195 -8.96 6.06 -0.18
C ILE A 195 -9.28 5.83 1.30
N VAL A 196 -8.29 5.45 2.11
CA VAL A 196 -8.44 5.28 3.57
C VAL A 196 -8.81 6.61 4.26
N ARG A 197 -8.41 7.78 3.69
CA ARG A 197 -8.67 9.13 4.24
C ARG A 197 -8.09 9.36 5.63
N GLY A 198 -6.96 8.69 5.91
CA GLY A 198 -6.11 8.91 7.07
C GLY A 198 -5.07 10.01 6.84
N PRO A 199 -4.05 10.12 7.72
CA PRO A 199 -2.93 11.04 7.51
C PRO A 199 -2.25 10.78 6.16
N GLN A 200 -1.94 11.85 5.43
CA GLN A 200 -1.38 11.75 4.07
C GLN A 200 -0.04 11.00 4.04
N THR A 201 0.78 11.19 5.04
CA THR A 201 2.09 10.57 5.16
C THR A 201 2.04 9.11 5.62
N ALA A 202 0.89 8.63 6.10
CA ALA A 202 0.77 7.26 6.57
C ALA A 202 0.53 6.26 5.43
N GLY A 203 0.96 5.02 5.65
CA GLY A 203 0.69 3.86 4.83
C GLY A 203 0.41 2.64 5.70
N LEU A 204 -0.10 1.60 5.07
CA LEU A 204 -0.40 0.31 5.70
C LEU A 204 0.32 -0.80 4.97
N LEU A 205 0.92 -1.71 5.71
CA LEU A 205 1.38 -3.01 5.23
C LEU A 205 0.57 -4.09 5.96
N LEU A 206 -0.13 -4.93 5.21
CA LEU A 206 -0.95 -6.03 5.71
C LEU A 206 -0.39 -7.36 5.23
N GLY A 207 -0.52 -8.41 6.00
CA GLY A 207 -0.21 -9.77 5.54
C GLY A 207 0.38 -10.68 6.60
N ARG A 208 1.29 -11.56 6.18
CA ARG A 208 1.92 -12.59 7.01
C ARG A 208 2.63 -12.00 8.22
N LYS A 209 2.35 -12.57 9.38
CA LYS A 209 2.83 -12.08 10.68
C LYS A 209 4.35 -12.07 10.82
N ASP A 210 5.02 -13.07 10.29
CA ASP A 210 6.49 -13.15 10.32
C ASP A 210 7.13 -12.02 9.49
N LEU A 211 6.60 -11.73 8.31
CA LEU A 211 7.07 -10.67 7.43
C LEU A 211 6.73 -9.27 7.99
N ILE A 212 5.53 -9.11 8.57
CA ILE A 212 5.13 -7.85 9.22
C ILE A 212 6.03 -7.56 10.43
N ARG A 213 6.35 -8.59 11.24
CA ARG A 213 7.30 -8.44 12.34
C ARG A 213 8.69 -8.03 11.85
N ALA A 214 9.18 -8.69 10.80
CA ALA A 214 10.46 -8.33 10.19
C ALA A 214 10.44 -6.90 9.62
N ALA A 215 9.35 -6.49 8.96
CA ALA A 215 9.17 -5.12 8.46
C ALA A 215 9.24 -4.10 9.60
N PHE A 216 8.58 -4.36 10.72
CA PHE A 216 8.63 -3.50 11.91
C PHE A 216 10.04 -3.42 12.48
N THR A 217 10.75 -4.55 12.65
CA THR A 217 12.15 -4.57 13.15
C THR A 217 13.09 -3.75 12.25
N ASN A 218 12.83 -3.70 10.94
CA ASN A 218 13.60 -2.92 9.96
C ASN A 218 13.18 -1.44 9.85
N SER A 219 12.15 -1.00 10.58
CA SER A 219 11.58 0.35 10.49
C SER A 219 11.84 1.21 11.73
N ALA A 220 11.45 2.47 11.68
CA ALA A 220 11.41 3.31 12.87
C ALA A 220 10.42 2.73 13.93
N PRO A 221 10.75 2.84 15.23
CA PRO A 221 11.77 3.70 15.84
C PRO A 221 13.19 3.12 15.84
N HIS A 222 13.39 1.89 15.35
CA HIS A 222 14.69 1.23 15.37
C HIS A 222 15.73 1.94 14.49
N HIS A 223 17.03 1.78 14.84
CA HIS A 223 18.16 2.39 14.12
C HIS A 223 18.60 1.51 12.94
N THR A 224 17.80 1.52 11.88
CA THR A 224 17.92 0.65 10.70
C THR A 224 17.88 1.48 9.42
N PHE A 225 17.98 0.82 8.24
CA PHE A 225 17.88 1.50 6.95
C PHE A 225 16.60 2.35 6.83
N ALA A 226 15.45 1.83 7.26
CA ALA A 226 14.18 2.54 7.15
C ALA A 226 13.92 3.55 8.29
N ARG A 227 14.93 3.87 9.14
CA ARG A 227 14.80 4.90 10.18
C ARG A 227 14.35 6.28 9.65
N PRO A 228 14.77 6.75 8.46
CA PRO A 228 14.28 7.98 7.87
C PRO A 228 12.78 7.95 7.50
N LEU A 229 12.21 6.77 7.31
CA LEU A 229 10.79 6.56 6.97
C LEU A 229 9.92 6.46 8.25
N LYS A 230 10.21 7.29 9.24
CA LYS A 230 9.48 7.28 10.51
C LYS A 230 8.05 7.77 10.35
N VAL A 231 7.15 7.19 11.15
CA VAL A 231 5.78 7.67 11.37
C VAL A 231 5.65 8.15 12.81
N SER A 232 4.88 9.21 13.03
CA SER A 232 4.61 9.76 14.35
C SER A 232 3.47 9.00 15.05
N LYS A 233 3.35 9.18 16.37
CA LYS A 233 2.22 8.66 17.12
C LYS A 233 0.87 9.18 16.61
N GLU A 234 0.85 10.43 16.15
CA GLU A 234 -0.31 11.08 15.54
C GLU A 234 -0.74 10.35 14.25
N GLU A 235 0.22 10.00 13.41
CA GLU A 235 -0.03 9.27 12.17
C GLU A 235 -0.49 7.84 12.43
N ILE A 236 0.10 7.16 13.42
CA ILE A 236 -0.28 5.81 13.82
C ILE A 236 -1.72 5.77 14.30
N ILE A 237 -2.07 6.66 15.24
CA ILE A 237 -3.43 6.75 15.80
C ILE A 237 -4.44 7.25 14.77
N GLY A 238 -4.07 8.26 13.97
CA GLY A 238 -4.90 8.75 12.88
C GLY A 238 -5.21 7.67 11.83
N THR A 239 -4.23 6.81 11.54
CA THR A 239 -4.43 5.66 10.63
C THR A 239 -5.38 4.63 11.21
N LEU A 240 -5.24 4.30 12.50
CA LEU A 240 -6.19 3.41 13.18
C LEU A 240 -7.61 3.98 13.13
N ALA A 241 -7.80 5.25 13.47
CA ALA A 241 -9.11 5.91 13.42
C ALA A 241 -9.72 5.90 12.00
N ALA A 242 -8.88 6.11 10.98
CA ALA A 242 -9.32 6.07 9.59
C ALA A 242 -9.76 4.66 9.15
N VAL A 243 -9.04 3.62 9.55
CA VAL A 243 -9.40 2.23 9.27
C VAL A 243 -10.66 1.83 10.04
N GLU A 244 -10.80 2.22 11.31
CA GLU A 244 -12.04 2.00 12.08
C GLU A 244 -13.24 2.65 11.39
N TYR A 245 -13.10 3.91 11.00
CA TYR A 245 -14.16 4.62 10.26
C TYR A 245 -14.51 3.91 8.94
N LEU A 246 -13.49 3.55 8.15
CA LEU A 246 -13.66 2.84 6.88
C LEU A 246 -14.49 1.56 7.04
N VAL A 247 -14.20 0.77 8.08
CA VAL A 247 -14.82 -0.55 8.27
C VAL A 247 -16.19 -0.46 8.94
N THR A 248 -16.41 0.53 9.84
CA THR A 248 -17.58 0.55 10.71
C THR A 248 -18.64 1.57 10.34
N LYS A 249 -18.27 2.62 9.62
CA LYS A 249 -19.17 3.77 9.38
C LYS A 249 -19.28 4.19 7.92
N ARG A 250 -18.26 3.88 7.10
CA ARG A 250 -18.19 4.39 5.74
C ARG A 250 -19.04 3.53 4.81
N ASN A 251 -19.91 4.17 4.04
CA ASN A 251 -20.67 3.54 2.96
C ASN A 251 -20.04 3.95 1.62
N LEU A 252 -19.24 3.08 1.03
CA LEU A 252 -18.55 3.34 -0.23
C LEU A 252 -19.53 3.46 -1.41
N ASP A 253 -20.66 2.75 -1.38
CA ASP A 253 -21.67 2.81 -2.46
C ASP A 253 -22.41 4.15 -2.45
N GLU A 254 -22.73 4.68 -1.27
CA GLU A 254 -23.30 6.03 -1.14
C GLU A 254 -22.31 7.09 -1.62
N GLU A 255 -21.03 7.01 -1.22
CA GLU A 255 -20.01 7.93 -1.70
C GLU A 255 -19.86 7.86 -3.23
N HIS A 256 -19.85 6.67 -3.81
CA HIS A 256 -19.78 6.46 -5.24
C HIS A 256 -20.98 7.10 -5.98
N ASN A 257 -22.18 6.90 -5.48
CA ASN A 257 -23.38 7.51 -6.04
C ASN A 257 -23.34 9.04 -5.91
N GLN A 258 -22.82 9.57 -4.80
CA GLN A 258 -22.65 11.00 -4.61
C GLN A 258 -21.64 11.61 -5.60
N TYR A 259 -20.52 10.94 -5.88
CA TYR A 259 -19.56 11.38 -6.90
C TYR A 259 -20.17 11.38 -8.29
N LYS A 260 -20.92 10.33 -8.67
CA LYS A 260 -21.65 10.29 -9.94
C LYS A 260 -22.66 11.43 -10.08
N PHE A 261 -23.37 11.76 -9.00
CA PHE A 261 -24.28 12.91 -8.98
C PHE A 261 -23.53 14.22 -9.22
N TRP A 262 -22.40 14.44 -8.56
CA TRP A 262 -21.59 15.65 -8.74
C TRP A 262 -21.01 15.74 -10.15
N TYR A 263 -20.51 14.66 -10.71
CA TYR A 263 -19.98 14.64 -12.08
C TYR A 263 -21.08 14.96 -13.12
N ARG A 264 -22.26 14.42 -12.97
CA ARG A 264 -23.39 14.79 -13.85
C ARG A 264 -23.72 16.29 -13.74
N HIS A 265 -23.80 16.80 -12.50
CA HIS A 265 -24.06 18.23 -12.28
C HIS A 265 -22.98 19.14 -12.90
N ILE A 266 -21.70 18.77 -12.80
CA ILE A 266 -20.59 19.50 -13.41
C ILE A 266 -20.68 19.37 -14.94
N SER A 267 -20.83 18.16 -15.46
CA SER A 267 -20.98 17.87 -16.89
C SER A 267 -22.04 18.71 -17.54
N ASP A 268 -23.26 18.73 -16.96
CA ASP A 268 -24.41 19.47 -17.50
C ASP A 268 -24.13 20.98 -17.59
N ARG A 269 -23.26 21.51 -16.75
CA ARG A 269 -22.91 22.94 -16.77
C ARG A 269 -21.78 23.26 -17.74
N ILE A 270 -20.72 22.46 -17.74
CA ILE A 270 -19.53 22.77 -18.57
C ILE A 270 -19.74 22.44 -20.03
N THR A 271 -20.62 21.48 -20.38
CA THR A 271 -20.97 21.18 -21.77
C THR A 271 -21.82 22.27 -22.45
N GLN A 272 -22.32 23.24 -21.69
CA GLN A 272 -22.95 24.46 -22.25
C GLN A 272 -21.91 25.39 -22.91
N VAL A 273 -20.65 25.22 -22.60
CA VAL A 273 -19.55 25.95 -23.25
C VAL A 273 -19.26 25.32 -24.59
N GLN A 274 -19.28 26.13 -25.66
CA GLN A 274 -19.04 25.65 -27.02
C GLN A 274 -17.68 24.93 -27.12
N GLY A 275 -17.68 23.71 -27.68
CA GLY A 275 -16.48 22.91 -27.89
C GLY A 275 -16.07 22.02 -26.70
N VAL A 276 -16.76 22.12 -25.53
CA VAL A 276 -16.50 21.24 -24.37
C VAL A 276 -17.35 19.99 -24.50
N LYS A 277 -16.72 18.83 -24.28
CA LYS A 277 -17.33 17.51 -24.17
C LYS A 277 -16.88 16.85 -22.88
N THR A 278 -17.74 16.08 -22.27
CA THR A 278 -17.44 15.30 -21.06
C THR A 278 -17.86 13.85 -21.25
N GLU A 279 -17.14 12.96 -20.62
CA GLU A 279 -17.48 11.55 -20.50
C GLU A 279 -17.31 11.14 -19.05
N ILE A 280 -18.26 10.42 -18.47
CA ILE A 280 -18.22 9.96 -17.09
C ILE A 280 -17.93 8.46 -17.12
N PHE A 281 -16.81 8.06 -16.56
CA PHE A 281 -16.42 6.67 -16.44
C PHE A 281 -16.83 6.12 -15.08
N ASP A 282 -17.42 4.94 -15.07
CA ASP A 282 -17.61 4.19 -13.83
C ASP A 282 -16.25 3.84 -13.22
N ALA A 283 -16.23 3.69 -11.91
CA ALA A 283 -15.02 3.25 -11.22
C ALA A 283 -14.50 1.96 -11.86
N PRO A 284 -13.21 1.90 -12.24
CA PRO A 284 -12.63 0.75 -12.94
C PRO A 284 -12.68 -0.52 -12.10
N ARG A 285 -12.85 -0.38 -10.76
CA ARG A 285 -12.91 -1.48 -9.80
C ARG A 285 -13.73 -1.09 -8.58
N PRO A 286 -14.29 -2.07 -7.84
CA PRO A 286 -14.91 -1.79 -6.55
C PRO A 286 -13.95 -1.05 -5.61
N GLY A 287 -14.44 0.02 -4.97
CA GLY A 287 -13.66 0.83 -4.05
C GLY A 287 -12.80 1.93 -4.69
N TYR A 288 -12.83 2.07 -6.01
CA TYR A 288 -12.30 3.23 -6.72
C TYR A 288 -13.39 4.29 -6.91
N TYR A 289 -12.96 5.51 -7.14
CA TYR A 289 -13.88 6.59 -7.49
C TYR A 289 -14.18 6.59 -9.00
N PRO A 290 -15.38 7.00 -9.42
CA PRO A 290 -15.66 7.28 -10.81
C PRO A 290 -14.80 8.47 -11.29
N GLU A 291 -14.59 8.58 -12.59
CA GLU A 291 -13.80 9.63 -13.23
C GLU A 291 -14.64 10.40 -14.25
N MET A 292 -14.26 11.64 -14.55
CA MET A 292 -14.88 12.46 -15.58
C MET A 292 -13.82 13.15 -16.42
#